data_6c7e26eb078f977be5ce936a840d6880
#
_entry.id   6c7e26eb078f977be5ce936a840d6880
#
_cell.length_a   1.000
_cell.length_b   1.000
_cell.length_c   1.000
_cell.angle_alpha   90.00
_cell.angle_beta   90.00
_cell.angle_gamma   90.00
#
_symmetry.space_group_name_H-M   'P 1'
#
loop_
_entity.id
_entity.type
_entity.pdbx_description
1 polymer ?
#
loop_
_entity_poly.entity_id
_entity_poly.type
_entity_poly.pdbx_seq_one_letter_code
_entity_poly.pdbx_strand_id
1 'polypeptide(L)'
;MARPRPEPAPPRAPAATPQRVVVPAPQATSTPPRPAASAPPGRRPPPSAPQAEADPAGWRRFVPSRRVVVGTLVVLALLVVGTGLWGYSKFKSIETVDLSAVLASDNGTNYLIVGSDTREGIDPDDPNAGAIIGDDTIGGPERSDTVLILRIDGEGARMLSVPRDLYLTISETGERSRINSAFNGGPSRLIATLRDQLDLPIHHYLEVDFVSFSGMVDALGGITIDFPNPAFDTHSGLNVPDAGPQTLDGSQALAYVRSRFYTEVVDGRNVPEGTGDIGRVVRQQQFLSAVMAAIGEERNPIALARIADELAAGMRIDSDLGFLEAVNLLRRMRGLDPAPNSMPTSNFTTSAGAAVLRLVQPGADEILAQFGSSGSRIE
;
A
#
# COMPACT_ATOMS: atom_id res chain seq x y z
N MET A 1 31.80 19.23 51.85
CA MET A 1 30.47 19.84 51.96
C MET A 1 29.67 19.46 50.71
N ALA A 2 28.80 18.47 50.85
CA ALA A 2 27.98 17.98 49.73
C ALA A 2 26.66 18.75 49.71
N ARG A 3 26.25 19.22 48.52
CA ARG A 3 24.96 19.90 48.33
C ARG A 3 23.79 18.87 48.37
N PRO A 4 22.68 19.17 49.02
CA PRO A 4 21.52 18.27 49.07
C PRO A 4 20.81 18.18 47.70
N ARG A 5 20.30 16.99 47.39
CA ARG A 5 19.46 16.71 46.22
C ARG A 5 18.11 17.45 46.35
N PRO A 6 17.54 17.95 45.24
CA PRO A 6 16.19 18.49 45.27
C PRO A 6 15.15 17.37 45.39
N GLU A 7 14.12 17.63 46.14
CA GLU A 7 12.97 16.82 46.45
C GLU A 7 12.06 16.63 45.20
N PRO A 8 11.46 15.46 44.97
CA PRO A 8 10.59 15.25 43.82
C PRO A 8 9.25 15.99 43.98
N ALA A 9 8.80 16.64 42.89
CA ALA A 9 7.53 17.34 42.83
C ALA A 9 6.33 16.40 42.99
N PRO A 10 5.22 16.87 43.61
CA PRO A 10 4.02 16.07 43.83
C PRO A 10 3.29 15.74 42.51
N PRO A 11 2.54 14.62 42.43
CA PRO A 11 1.85 14.21 41.23
C PRO A 11 0.69 15.18 40.88
N ARG A 12 0.61 15.54 39.59
CA ARG A 12 -0.49 16.33 39.02
C ARG A 12 -1.81 15.57 39.14
N ALA A 13 -2.83 16.25 39.66
CA ALA A 13 -4.21 15.79 39.66
C ALA A 13 -4.76 15.58 38.23
N PRO A 14 -5.67 14.60 38.03
CA PRO A 14 -6.25 14.34 36.71
C PRO A 14 -7.15 15.51 36.27
N ALA A 15 -7.04 15.86 34.98
CA ALA A 15 -7.83 16.90 34.34
C ALA A 15 -9.32 16.51 34.35
N ALA A 16 -10.16 17.45 34.79
CA ALA A 16 -11.60 17.31 34.82
C ALA A 16 -12.17 17.24 33.39
N THR A 17 -13.01 16.27 33.14
CA THR A 17 -13.80 16.10 31.91
C THR A 17 -14.77 17.30 31.77
N PRO A 18 -14.89 17.94 30.61
CA PRO A 18 -15.85 19.02 30.39
C PRO A 18 -17.27 18.45 30.43
N GLN A 19 -18.08 18.89 31.40
CA GLN A 19 -19.51 18.64 31.44
C GLN A 19 -20.20 19.37 30.30
N ARG A 20 -20.96 18.63 29.51
CA ARG A 20 -21.85 19.13 28.45
C ARG A 20 -22.99 19.91 29.09
N VAL A 21 -22.99 21.21 28.92
CA VAL A 21 -24.10 22.06 29.31
C VAL A 21 -25.28 21.78 28.39
N VAL A 22 -26.35 21.21 28.95
CA VAL A 22 -27.64 21.04 28.27
C VAL A 22 -28.41 22.36 28.42
N VAL A 23 -28.58 23.09 27.31
CA VAL A 23 -29.44 24.27 27.25
C VAL A 23 -30.88 23.78 27.11
N PRO A 24 -31.81 24.12 28.02
CA PRO A 24 -33.21 23.74 27.87
C PRO A 24 -33.88 24.56 26.75
N ALA A 25 -34.70 23.87 25.95
CA ALA A 25 -35.53 24.50 24.89
C ALA A 25 -36.54 25.47 25.47
N PRO A 26 -36.85 26.58 24.77
CA PRO A 26 -37.84 27.58 25.22
C PRO A 26 -39.25 26.97 25.21
N GLN A 27 -39.96 27.13 26.35
CA GLN A 27 -41.34 26.71 26.50
C GLN A 27 -42.23 27.64 25.65
N ALA A 28 -43.11 27.00 24.86
CA ALA A 28 -44.16 27.70 24.12
C ALA A 28 -45.19 28.30 25.10
N THR A 29 -45.30 29.59 25.11
CA THR A 29 -46.35 30.33 25.82
C THR A 29 -47.69 30.12 25.13
N SER A 30 -48.63 29.53 25.85
CA SER A 30 -50.01 29.36 25.45
C SER A 30 -50.76 30.71 25.44
N THR A 31 -51.20 31.15 24.29
CA THR A 31 -52.08 32.31 24.14
C THR A 31 -53.51 31.90 24.47
N PRO A 32 -54.28 32.66 25.29
CA PRO A 32 -55.66 32.31 25.61
C PRO A 32 -56.59 32.56 24.41
N PRO A 33 -57.74 31.78 24.32
CA PRO A 33 -58.64 31.86 23.19
C PRO A 33 -59.46 33.16 23.17
N ARG A 34 -59.52 33.78 22.00
CA ARG A 34 -60.32 34.97 21.68
C ARG A 34 -61.77 34.60 21.55
N PRO A 35 -62.74 35.35 22.08
CA PRO A 35 -64.18 35.02 21.99
C PRO A 35 -64.69 35.11 20.54
N ALA A 36 -65.61 34.23 20.21
CA ALA A 36 -66.22 34.09 18.92
C ALA A 36 -67.05 35.31 18.54
N ALA A 37 -66.78 35.94 17.42
CA ALA A 37 -67.61 36.92 16.79
C ALA A 37 -68.66 36.22 15.91
N SER A 38 -69.91 36.60 16.10
CA SER A 38 -71.08 36.12 15.39
C SER A 38 -71.00 36.29 13.87
N ALA A 39 -71.34 35.25 13.14
CA ALA A 39 -71.37 35.21 11.69
C ALA A 39 -72.52 35.98 11.08
N PRO A 40 -72.32 36.71 9.97
CA PRO A 40 -73.40 37.29 9.17
C PRO A 40 -74.03 36.22 8.25
N PRO A 41 -75.33 36.34 7.90
CA PRO A 41 -76.01 35.30 7.12
C PRO A 41 -75.66 35.32 5.63
N GLY A 42 -75.47 34.17 5.08
CA GLY A 42 -75.81 33.76 3.74
C GLY A 42 -75.03 34.35 2.55
N ARG A 43 -73.83 33.79 2.26
CA ARG A 43 -73.38 33.73 0.86
C ARG A 43 -73.25 32.27 0.45
N ARG A 44 -73.95 31.91 -0.68
CA ARG A 44 -73.78 30.61 -1.33
C ARG A 44 -72.32 30.42 -1.69
N PRO A 45 -71.76 29.21 -1.47
CA PRO A 45 -70.40 28.93 -1.92
C PRO A 45 -70.35 28.99 -3.46
N PRO A 46 -69.23 29.52 -4.01
CA PRO A 46 -68.97 29.50 -5.44
C PRO A 46 -68.89 28.00 -5.92
N PRO A 47 -69.26 27.71 -7.17
CA PRO A 47 -69.14 26.36 -7.70
C PRO A 47 -67.69 25.90 -7.59
N SER A 48 -67.49 24.69 -7.09
CA SER A 48 -66.22 24.03 -6.98
C SER A 48 -65.50 24.09 -8.33
N ALA A 49 -64.34 24.68 -8.38
CA ALA A 49 -63.44 24.56 -9.54
C ALA A 49 -63.24 23.07 -9.82
N PRO A 50 -63.20 22.66 -11.08
CA PRO A 50 -62.91 21.27 -11.42
C PRO A 50 -61.56 20.93 -10.78
N GLN A 51 -61.56 19.92 -9.90
CA GLN A 51 -60.34 19.29 -9.43
C GLN A 51 -59.63 18.76 -10.68
N ALA A 52 -58.51 19.36 -11.02
CA ALA A 52 -57.61 18.78 -12.00
C ALA A 52 -57.26 17.37 -11.45
N GLU A 53 -57.82 16.34 -12.02
CA GLU A 53 -57.35 14.96 -11.82
C GLU A 53 -55.87 14.97 -12.13
N ALA A 54 -55.04 14.78 -11.10
CA ALA A 54 -53.62 14.58 -11.27
C ALA A 54 -53.45 13.35 -12.15
N ASP A 55 -53.03 13.55 -13.39
CA ASP A 55 -52.75 12.51 -14.36
C ASP A 55 -51.70 11.56 -13.79
N PRO A 56 -52.04 10.32 -13.39
CA PRO A 56 -51.10 9.37 -12.81
C PRO A 56 -50.10 8.82 -13.83
N ALA A 57 -50.14 9.32 -15.07
CA ALA A 57 -49.33 8.80 -16.18
C ALA A 57 -47.97 9.49 -16.38
N GLY A 58 -47.65 10.55 -15.61
CA GLY A 58 -46.42 11.34 -15.80
C GLY A 58 -45.11 10.54 -15.67
N TRP A 59 -45.06 9.53 -14.84
CA TRP A 59 -43.89 8.69 -14.62
C TRP A 59 -43.74 7.55 -15.64
N ARG A 60 -44.81 7.13 -16.32
CA ARG A 60 -44.72 6.12 -17.39
C ARG A 60 -44.02 6.58 -18.65
N ARG A 61 -43.75 7.90 -18.82
CA ARG A 61 -42.99 8.43 -19.97
C ARG A 61 -41.51 8.13 -19.90
N PHE A 62 -40.97 7.68 -18.75
CA PHE A 62 -39.55 7.35 -18.57
C PHE A 62 -39.25 5.85 -18.61
N VAL A 63 -40.22 4.98 -18.89
CA VAL A 63 -39.92 3.55 -19.06
C VAL A 63 -39.29 3.36 -20.44
N PRO A 64 -37.99 3.07 -20.52
CA PRO A 64 -37.32 2.89 -21.79
C PRO A 64 -37.94 1.67 -22.51
N SER A 65 -38.11 1.77 -23.83
CA SER A 65 -38.62 0.66 -24.61
C SER A 65 -37.74 -0.59 -24.46
N ARG A 66 -38.28 -1.80 -24.52
CA ARG A 66 -37.53 -3.04 -24.41
C ARG A 66 -36.31 -3.07 -25.32
N ARG A 67 -36.39 -2.45 -26.51
CA ARG A 67 -35.27 -2.33 -27.46
C ARG A 67 -34.15 -1.48 -26.91
N VAL A 68 -34.46 -0.36 -26.23
CA VAL A 68 -33.46 0.51 -25.58
C VAL A 68 -32.79 -0.23 -24.41
N VAL A 69 -33.59 -0.93 -23.57
CA VAL A 69 -33.03 -1.72 -22.47
C VAL A 69 -32.12 -2.83 -22.98
N VAL A 70 -32.56 -3.59 -23.99
CA VAL A 70 -31.75 -4.65 -24.61
C VAL A 70 -30.51 -4.06 -25.25
N GLY A 71 -30.63 -2.95 -26.01
CA GLY A 71 -29.48 -2.26 -26.62
C GLY A 71 -28.45 -1.78 -25.58
N THR A 72 -28.93 -1.19 -24.45
CA THR A 72 -28.04 -0.77 -23.35
C THR A 72 -27.34 -1.96 -22.69
N LEU A 73 -28.05 -3.07 -22.45
CA LEU A 73 -27.46 -4.29 -21.90
C LEU A 73 -26.41 -4.90 -22.84
N VAL A 74 -26.66 -4.89 -24.14
CA VAL A 74 -25.69 -5.36 -25.15
C VAL A 74 -24.45 -4.46 -25.15
N VAL A 75 -24.61 -3.14 -25.13
CA VAL A 75 -23.48 -2.20 -25.06
C VAL A 75 -22.67 -2.40 -23.77
N LEU A 76 -23.34 -2.54 -22.63
CA LEU A 76 -22.67 -2.83 -21.36
C LEU A 76 -21.92 -4.17 -21.40
N ALA A 77 -22.54 -5.22 -21.97
CA ALA A 77 -21.87 -6.52 -22.13
C ALA A 77 -20.63 -6.41 -23.03
N LEU A 78 -20.72 -5.68 -24.14
CA LEU A 78 -19.59 -5.44 -25.03
C LEU A 78 -18.48 -4.63 -24.35
N LEU A 79 -18.81 -3.63 -23.53
CA LEU A 79 -17.85 -2.89 -22.73
C LEU A 79 -17.15 -3.79 -21.68
N VAL A 80 -17.88 -4.64 -20.98
CA VAL A 80 -17.31 -5.60 -20.01
C VAL A 80 -16.39 -6.60 -20.72
N VAL A 81 -16.81 -7.15 -21.85
CA VAL A 81 -15.99 -8.07 -22.64
C VAL A 81 -14.76 -7.34 -23.19
N GLY A 82 -14.93 -6.14 -23.73
CA GLY A 82 -13.83 -5.33 -24.28
C GLY A 82 -12.79 -4.98 -23.24
N THR A 83 -13.21 -4.54 -22.04
CA THR A 83 -12.28 -4.26 -20.91
C THR A 83 -11.62 -5.53 -20.40
N GLY A 84 -12.34 -6.65 -20.35
CA GLY A 84 -11.75 -7.95 -19.96
C GLY A 84 -10.69 -8.43 -20.94
N LEU A 85 -10.95 -8.34 -22.25
CA LEU A 85 -10.00 -8.71 -23.31
C LEU A 85 -8.78 -7.79 -23.32
N TRP A 86 -9.00 -6.49 -23.12
CA TRP A 86 -7.91 -5.52 -23.02
C TRP A 86 -7.04 -5.83 -21.79
N GLY A 87 -7.62 -6.02 -20.60
CA GLY A 87 -6.89 -6.38 -19.38
C GLY A 87 -6.12 -7.70 -19.53
N TYR A 88 -6.72 -8.70 -20.17
CA TYR A 88 -6.03 -9.95 -20.49
C TYR A 88 -4.84 -9.74 -21.44
N SER A 89 -4.99 -8.90 -22.47
CA SER A 89 -3.92 -8.55 -23.39
C SER A 89 -2.74 -7.88 -22.68
N LYS A 90 -3.03 -6.95 -21.74
CA LYS A 90 -2.01 -6.31 -20.91
C LYS A 90 -1.31 -7.28 -19.97
N PHE A 91 -2.07 -8.14 -19.31
CA PHE A 91 -1.51 -9.21 -18.48
C PHE A 91 -0.56 -10.12 -19.28
N LYS A 92 -0.89 -10.43 -20.52
CA LYS A 92 -0.06 -11.22 -21.43
C LYS A 92 1.23 -10.50 -21.88
N SER A 93 1.31 -9.19 -21.75
CA SER A 93 2.54 -8.43 -22.06
C SER A 93 3.50 -8.35 -20.88
N ILE A 94 3.08 -8.74 -19.67
CA ILE A 94 3.97 -8.84 -18.52
C ILE A 94 5.00 -9.95 -18.77
N GLU A 95 6.26 -9.67 -18.48
CA GLU A 95 7.32 -10.66 -18.56
C GLU A 95 7.10 -11.78 -17.54
N THR A 96 7.22 -13.03 -17.96
CA THR A 96 7.02 -14.18 -17.08
C THR A 96 8.32 -14.97 -16.91
N VAL A 97 8.53 -15.48 -15.68
CA VAL A 97 9.67 -16.33 -15.33
C VAL A 97 9.15 -17.68 -14.86
N ASP A 98 9.73 -18.77 -15.39
CA ASP A 98 9.41 -20.12 -14.93
C ASP A 98 10.11 -20.39 -13.60
N LEU A 99 9.34 -20.47 -12.52
CA LEU A 99 9.78 -20.70 -11.15
C LEU A 99 9.14 -21.96 -10.55
N SER A 100 8.46 -22.76 -11.36
CA SER A 100 7.70 -23.96 -10.93
C SER A 100 8.53 -24.97 -10.12
N ALA A 101 9.86 -25.02 -10.34
CA ALA A 101 10.77 -25.91 -9.60
C ALA A 101 11.04 -25.47 -8.15
N VAL A 102 10.82 -24.19 -7.82
CA VAL A 102 11.17 -23.61 -6.51
C VAL A 102 9.97 -23.07 -5.74
N LEU A 103 8.87 -22.78 -6.42
CA LEU A 103 7.62 -22.37 -5.79
C LEU A 103 6.98 -23.50 -5.01
N ALA A 104 6.28 -23.16 -3.93
CA ALA A 104 5.49 -24.11 -3.15
C ALA A 104 4.23 -24.51 -3.93
N SER A 105 3.91 -25.80 -3.93
CA SER A 105 2.80 -26.38 -4.69
C SER A 105 1.50 -26.55 -3.88
N ASP A 106 1.50 -26.19 -2.59
CA ASP A 106 0.31 -26.20 -1.76
C ASP A 106 -0.57 -24.95 -2.04
N ASN A 107 -1.81 -24.98 -1.55
CA ASN A 107 -2.77 -23.87 -1.74
C ASN A 107 -2.46 -22.65 -0.82
N GLY A 108 -1.20 -22.28 -0.71
CA GLY A 108 -0.77 -21.17 0.10
C GLY A 108 -0.98 -19.82 -0.60
N THR A 109 -0.68 -18.74 0.12
CA THR A 109 -1.00 -17.37 -0.29
C THR A 109 0.15 -16.40 0.02
N ASN A 110 1.39 -16.87 -0.02
CA ASN A 110 2.57 -16.02 0.14
C ASN A 110 3.05 -15.53 -1.23
N TYR A 111 2.99 -14.23 -1.42
CA TYR A 111 3.49 -13.54 -2.60
C TYR A 111 4.83 -12.91 -2.26
N LEU A 112 5.91 -13.32 -2.91
CA LEU A 112 7.21 -12.68 -2.79
C LEU A 112 7.24 -11.46 -3.73
N ILE A 113 7.37 -10.28 -3.15
CA ILE A 113 7.48 -9.03 -3.87
C ILE A 113 8.92 -8.55 -3.77
N VAL A 114 9.56 -8.35 -4.92
CA VAL A 114 10.94 -7.89 -5.03
C VAL A 114 10.98 -6.56 -5.76
N GLY A 115 11.61 -5.57 -5.13
CA GLY A 115 11.98 -4.34 -5.81
C GLY A 115 13.38 -4.50 -6.41
N SER A 116 13.47 -4.48 -7.73
CA SER A 116 14.75 -4.61 -8.42
C SER A 116 15.29 -3.24 -8.84
N ASP A 117 16.61 -3.08 -8.68
CA ASP A 117 17.36 -1.91 -9.15
C ASP A 117 17.78 -2.13 -10.63
N THR A 118 16.84 -2.63 -11.45
CA THR A 118 17.06 -2.78 -12.89
C THR A 118 17.03 -1.40 -13.52
N ARG A 119 18.16 -1.02 -14.11
CA ARG A 119 18.38 0.30 -14.73
C ARG A 119 18.33 0.22 -16.26
N GLU A 120 17.87 -0.90 -16.81
CA GLU A 120 17.64 -1.06 -18.22
C GLU A 120 16.52 -0.12 -18.66
N GLY A 121 16.80 0.73 -19.64
CA GLY A 121 15.83 1.66 -20.21
C GLY A 121 15.71 3.02 -19.54
N ILE A 122 16.53 3.34 -18.51
CA ILE A 122 16.57 4.71 -17.99
C ILE A 122 17.20 5.63 -19.01
N ASP A 123 16.44 6.65 -19.44
CA ASP A 123 16.99 7.75 -20.24
C ASP A 123 17.87 8.62 -19.31
N PRO A 124 19.18 8.73 -19.56
CA PRO A 124 20.06 9.58 -18.74
C PRO A 124 19.66 11.07 -18.74
N ASP A 125 18.89 11.49 -19.71
CA ASP A 125 18.39 12.87 -19.86
C ASP A 125 17.02 13.06 -19.16
N ASP A 126 16.42 12.01 -18.56
CA ASP A 126 15.20 12.15 -17.76
C ASP A 126 15.50 13.02 -16.52
N PRO A 127 14.69 14.08 -16.27
CA PRO A 127 14.84 14.92 -15.07
C PRO A 127 14.87 14.14 -13.74
N ASN A 128 14.28 12.94 -13.72
CA ASN A 128 14.22 12.05 -12.57
C ASN A 128 15.34 11.01 -12.54
N ALA A 129 16.17 10.93 -13.59
CA ALA A 129 17.26 9.94 -13.70
C ALA A 129 18.16 9.93 -12.46
N GLY A 130 18.48 11.10 -11.91
CA GLY A 130 19.28 11.23 -10.69
C GLY A 130 18.63 10.58 -9.45
N ALA A 131 17.31 10.68 -9.30
CA ALA A 131 16.57 10.03 -8.22
C ALA A 131 16.51 8.50 -8.39
N ILE A 132 16.48 8.04 -9.63
CA ILE A 132 16.42 6.61 -9.99
C ILE A 132 17.83 5.99 -9.92
N ILE A 133 18.85 6.67 -10.44
CA ILE A 133 20.24 6.15 -10.52
C ILE A 133 20.94 6.25 -9.14
N GLY A 134 20.68 7.31 -8.38
CA GLY A 134 21.38 7.58 -7.12
C GLY A 134 22.90 7.74 -7.32
N ASP A 135 23.68 7.43 -6.28
CA ASP A 135 25.17 7.49 -6.30
C ASP A 135 25.83 6.30 -7.02
N ASP A 136 25.06 5.35 -7.55
CA ASP A 136 25.58 4.14 -8.19
C ASP A 136 25.80 4.32 -9.69
N THR A 137 26.71 3.52 -10.27
CA THR A 137 26.99 3.55 -11.72
C THR A 137 25.96 2.73 -12.52
N ILE A 138 25.55 3.25 -13.69
CA ILE A 138 24.73 2.52 -14.66
C ILE A 138 25.47 1.24 -15.09
N GLY A 139 24.83 0.06 -15.01
CA GLY A 139 25.38 -1.22 -15.48
C GLY A 139 26.07 -2.06 -14.39
N GLY A 140 25.86 -1.76 -13.09
CA GLY A 140 26.23 -2.66 -11.99
C GLY A 140 25.35 -3.94 -11.95
N PRO A 141 25.74 -4.97 -11.15
CA PRO A 141 24.92 -6.16 -10.98
C PRO A 141 23.56 -5.77 -10.40
N GLU A 142 22.48 -6.39 -10.93
CA GLU A 142 21.12 -6.25 -10.41
C GLU A 142 21.11 -6.52 -8.91
N ARG A 143 20.55 -5.61 -8.13
CA ARG A 143 20.42 -5.77 -6.68
C ARG A 143 18.95 -5.68 -6.29
N SER A 144 18.52 -6.61 -5.49
CA SER A 144 17.24 -6.48 -4.83
C SER A 144 17.43 -5.63 -3.57
N ASP A 145 16.89 -4.43 -3.56
CA ASP A 145 16.93 -3.56 -2.39
C ASP A 145 15.76 -3.82 -1.44
N THR A 146 14.70 -4.47 -1.93
CA THR A 146 13.49 -4.79 -1.17
C THR A 146 13.11 -6.24 -1.41
N VAL A 147 12.99 -7.01 -0.33
CA VAL A 147 12.46 -8.39 -0.31
C VAL A 147 11.31 -8.41 0.68
N LEU A 148 10.09 -8.55 0.17
CA LEU A 148 8.88 -8.45 0.98
C LEU A 148 7.97 -9.65 0.68
N ILE A 149 7.43 -10.27 1.72
CA ILE A 149 6.46 -11.35 1.59
C ILE A 149 5.11 -10.82 2.04
N LEU A 150 4.14 -10.84 1.13
CA LEU A 150 2.75 -10.52 1.40
C LEU A 150 1.97 -11.85 1.53
N ARG A 151 1.41 -12.10 2.71
CA ARG A 151 0.49 -13.22 2.95
C ARG A 151 -0.93 -12.72 3.00
N ILE A 152 -1.82 -13.34 2.21
CA ILE A 152 -3.26 -13.04 2.20
C ILE A 152 -4.02 -14.34 2.42
N ASP A 153 -4.63 -14.51 3.58
CA ASP A 153 -5.40 -15.71 3.95
C ASP A 153 -6.79 -15.35 4.52
N GLY A 154 -7.48 -16.30 5.13
CA GLY A 154 -8.80 -16.07 5.74
C GLY A 154 -8.78 -15.18 6.98
N GLU A 155 -7.61 -14.91 7.55
CA GLU A 155 -7.41 -14.06 8.74
C GLU A 155 -7.08 -12.62 8.38
N GLY A 156 -6.78 -12.34 7.09
CA GLY A 156 -6.46 -11.00 6.60
C GLY A 156 -5.18 -10.95 5.75
N ALA A 157 -4.49 -9.81 5.81
CA ALA A 157 -3.21 -9.62 5.14
C ALA A 157 -2.11 -9.30 6.15
N ARG A 158 -0.92 -9.86 5.91
CA ARG A 158 0.30 -9.61 6.69
C ARG A 158 1.46 -9.39 5.75
N MET A 159 2.34 -8.48 6.10
CA MET A 159 3.59 -8.23 5.38
C MET A 159 4.78 -8.62 6.24
N LEU A 160 5.77 -9.28 5.64
CA LEU A 160 7.06 -9.56 6.25
C LEU A 160 8.15 -8.95 5.37
N SER A 161 8.89 -8.00 5.90
CA SER A 161 10.10 -7.54 5.25
C SER A 161 11.29 -8.41 5.67
N VAL A 162 11.99 -8.95 4.67
CA VAL A 162 13.22 -9.70 4.88
C VAL A 162 14.40 -8.74 4.70
N PRO A 163 15.18 -8.45 5.75
CA PRO A 163 16.31 -7.52 5.65
C PRO A 163 17.35 -8.04 4.64
N ARG A 164 17.73 -7.20 3.68
CA ARG A 164 18.67 -7.56 2.60
C ARG A 164 20.06 -7.98 3.11
N ASP A 165 20.47 -7.48 4.28
CA ASP A 165 21.77 -7.79 4.91
C ASP A 165 21.70 -9.02 5.84
N LEU A 166 20.58 -9.78 5.82
CA LEU A 166 20.42 -11.01 6.57
C LEU A 166 21.45 -12.05 6.08
N TYR A 167 22.27 -12.60 7.00
CA TYR A 167 23.39 -13.46 6.70
C TYR A 167 22.98 -14.93 6.74
N LEU A 168 22.84 -15.53 5.58
CA LEU A 168 22.34 -16.88 5.39
C LEU A 168 23.30 -17.70 4.50
N THR A 169 23.11 -19.01 4.47
CA THR A 169 23.72 -19.86 3.46
C THR A 169 22.91 -19.74 2.17
N ILE A 170 23.54 -19.27 1.11
CA ILE A 170 22.87 -19.09 -0.18
C ILE A 170 22.70 -20.44 -0.85
N SER A 171 21.46 -20.80 -1.19
CA SER A 171 21.16 -22.04 -1.91
C SER A 171 21.89 -22.08 -3.26
N GLU A 172 22.19 -23.27 -3.76
CA GLU A 172 22.99 -23.57 -4.94
C GLU A 172 24.50 -23.30 -4.79
N THR A 173 24.93 -22.23 -4.09
CA THR A 173 26.37 -21.96 -3.90
C THR A 173 26.93 -22.58 -2.63
N GLY A 174 26.10 -22.77 -1.60
CA GLY A 174 26.51 -23.24 -0.28
C GLY A 174 27.34 -22.20 0.51
N GLU A 175 27.57 -21.03 -0.05
CA GLU A 175 28.35 -19.96 0.60
C GLU A 175 27.46 -19.13 1.54
N ARG A 176 28.03 -18.67 2.66
CA ARG A 176 27.34 -17.75 3.56
C ARG A 176 27.54 -16.32 3.08
N SER A 177 26.44 -15.64 2.79
CA SER A 177 26.44 -14.26 2.33
C SER A 177 25.18 -13.52 2.79
N ARG A 178 25.07 -12.23 2.43
CA ARG A 178 23.83 -11.48 2.60
C ARG A 178 22.77 -12.01 1.64
N ILE A 179 21.51 -12.07 2.05
CA ILE A 179 20.42 -12.62 1.24
C ILE A 179 20.25 -11.87 -0.09
N ASN A 180 20.55 -10.56 -0.16
CA ASN A 180 20.50 -9.82 -1.41
C ASN A 180 21.43 -10.39 -2.50
N SER A 181 22.53 -11.08 -2.10
CA SER A 181 23.42 -11.73 -3.06
C SER A 181 22.79 -12.99 -3.72
N ALA A 182 21.75 -13.56 -3.11
CA ALA A 182 21.03 -14.65 -3.74
C ALA A 182 20.32 -14.18 -5.02
N PHE A 183 19.83 -12.95 -5.04
CA PHE A 183 19.15 -12.37 -6.20
C PHE A 183 20.07 -12.20 -7.42
N ASN A 184 21.39 -12.03 -7.23
CA ASN A 184 22.36 -11.98 -8.33
C ASN A 184 22.37 -13.28 -9.18
N GLY A 185 21.83 -14.38 -8.65
CA GLY A 185 21.63 -15.64 -9.37
C GLY A 185 20.20 -15.83 -9.89
N GLY A 186 19.42 -14.76 -9.87
CA GLY A 186 18.03 -14.74 -10.29
C GLY A 186 17.04 -15.10 -9.18
N PRO A 187 15.74 -14.95 -9.48
CA PRO A 187 14.68 -15.17 -8.50
C PRO A 187 14.61 -16.61 -7.97
N SER A 188 14.95 -17.61 -8.78
CA SER A 188 14.99 -19.03 -8.34
C SER A 188 15.89 -19.24 -7.14
N ARG A 189 17.11 -18.68 -7.17
CA ARG A 189 18.08 -18.80 -6.07
C ARG A 189 17.61 -18.08 -4.81
N LEU A 190 16.99 -16.90 -4.96
CA LEU A 190 16.41 -16.17 -3.83
C LEU A 190 15.30 -16.99 -3.17
N ILE A 191 14.36 -17.52 -3.96
CA ILE A 191 13.23 -18.32 -3.46
C ILE A 191 13.75 -19.60 -2.79
N ALA A 192 14.69 -20.31 -3.43
CA ALA A 192 15.32 -21.49 -2.83
C ALA A 192 16.00 -21.16 -1.50
N THR A 193 16.70 -20.02 -1.40
CA THR A 193 17.35 -19.58 -0.16
C THR A 193 16.31 -19.27 0.93
N LEU A 194 15.21 -18.58 0.61
CA LEU A 194 14.13 -18.31 1.56
C LEU A 194 13.49 -19.60 2.07
N ARG A 195 13.22 -20.55 1.16
CA ARG A 195 12.68 -21.85 1.51
C ARG A 195 13.64 -22.64 2.40
N ASP A 196 14.89 -22.82 1.97
CA ASP A 196 15.84 -23.73 2.60
C ASP A 196 16.35 -23.17 3.95
N GLN A 197 16.50 -21.84 4.09
CA GLN A 197 17.09 -21.22 5.29
C GLN A 197 16.05 -20.67 6.26
N LEU A 198 14.86 -20.28 5.80
CA LEU A 198 13.82 -19.69 6.62
C LEU A 198 12.55 -20.56 6.68
N ASP A 199 12.53 -21.68 5.96
CA ASP A 199 11.37 -22.58 5.83
C ASP A 199 10.10 -21.79 5.40
N LEU A 200 10.30 -20.81 4.50
CA LEU A 200 9.24 -19.95 4.00
C LEU A 200 8.70 -20.47 2.67
N PRO A 201 7.46 -20.99 2.62
CA PRO A 201 6.84 -21.36 1.35
C PRO A 201 6.49 -20.11 0.55
N ILE A 202 6.99 -20.00 -0.67
CA ILE A 202 6.65 -18.93 -1.62
C ILE A 202 5.79 -19.53 -2.71
N HIS A 203 4.61 -18.96 -2.96
CA HIS A 203 3.63 -19.48 -3.91
C HIS A 203 3.61 -18.69 -5.20
N HIS A 204 3.86 -17.37 -5.13
CA HIS A 204 3.94 -16.48 -6.28
C HIS A 204 5.09 -15.50 -6.15
N TYR A 205 5.58 -15.06 -7.29
CA TYR A 205 6.66 -14.10 -7.42
C TYR A 205 6.22 -12.88 -8.22
N LEU A 206 6.50 -11.70 -7.69
CA LEU A 206 6.29 -10.42 -8.35
C LEU A 206 7.56 -9.58 -8.19
N GLU A 207 8.08 -9.09 -9.29
CA GLU A 207 9.19 -8.16 -9.34
C GLU A 207 8.74 -6.87 -9.99
N VAL A 208 9.14 -5.74 -9.44
CA VAL A 208 8.82 -4.42 -9.98
C VAL A 208 10.11 -3.61 -10.01
N ASP A 209 10.44 -3.06 -11.16
CA ASP A 209 11.58 -2.15 -11.31
C ASP A 209 11.24 -0.72 -10.84
N PHE A 210 12.26 0.10 -10.65
CA PHE A 210 12.11 1.47 -10.16
C PHE A 210 11.39 2.40 -11.14
N VAL A 211 11.54 2.18 -12.44
CA VAL A 211 10.91 3.01 -13.48
C VAL A 211 9.41 2.78 -13.45
N SER A 212 8.98 1.52 -13.52
CA SER A 212 7.58 1.15 -13.47
C SER A 212 6.91 1.47 -12.12
N PHE A 213 7.67 1.34 -11.02
CA PHE A 213 7.21 1.81 -9.71
C PHE A 213 6.89 3.31 -9.74
N SER A 214 7.81 4.13 -10.25
CA SER A 214 7.63 5.58 -10.37
C SER A 214 6.45 5.93 -11.27
N GLY A 215 6.39 5.33 -12.47
CA GLY A 215 5.29 5.53 -13.43
C GLY A 215 3.92 5.13 -12.87
N MET A 216 3.84 4.02 -12.13
CA MET A 216 2.62 3.61 -11.43
C MET A 216 2.15 4.67 -10.43
N VAL A 217 3.06 5.22 -9.61
CA VAL A 217 2.73 6.26 -8.64
C VAL A 217 2.20 7.51 -9.36
N ASP A 218 2.84 7.93 -10.44
CA ASP A 218 2.40 9.07 -11.25
C ASP A 218 1.05 8.82 -11.92
N ALA A 219 0.79 7.59 -12.38
CA ALA A 219 -0.50 7.19 -12.94
C ALA A 219 -1.64 7.22 -11.90
N LEU A 220 -1.33 7.00 -10.61
CA LEU A 220 -2.24 7.17 -9.49
C LEU A 220 -2.48 8.64 -9.12
N GLY A 221 -1.70 9.58 -9.68
CA GLY A 221 -1.74 11.00 -9.30
C GLY A 221 -0.95 11.31 -8.03
N GLY A 222 -0.02 10.43 -7.67
CA GLY A 222 0.79 10.51 -6.45
C GLY A 222 0.23 9.70 -5.28
N ILE A 223 1.07 9.49 -4.27
CA ILE A 223 0.69 8.80 -3.02
C ILE A 223 0.83 9.77 -1.86
N THR A 224 -0.24 9.90 -1.07
CA THR A 224 -0.23 10.80 0.10
C THR A 224 0.29 10.07 1.33
N ILE A 225 1.34 10.63 1.93
CA ILE A 225 1.96 10.18 3.18
C ILE A 225 1.86 11.32 4.19
N ASP A 226 1.55 11.00 5.44
CA ASP A 226 1.52 11.98 6.54
C ASP A 226 2.91 12.08 7.20
N PHE A 227 3.48 13.27 7.16
CA PHE A 227 4.78 13.57 7.72
C PHE A 227 4.61 14.39 9.01
N PRO A 228 4.97 13.87 10.19
CA PRO A 228 4.86 14.62 11.44
C PRO A 228 5.72 15.89 11.46
N ASN A 229 6.82 15.88 10.71
CA ASN A 229 7.75 17.01 10.56
C ASN A 229 8.23 17.10 9.10
N PRO A 230 8.73 18.26 8.66
CA PRO A 230 9.48 18.33 7.40
C PRO A 230 10.61 17.33 7.42
N ALA A 231 10.91 16.69 6.29
CA ALA A 231 11.87 15.62 6.22
C ALA A 231 12.68 15.64 4.93
N PHE A 232 13.92 15.16 4.99
CA PHE A 232 14.78 15.05 3.83
C PHE A 232 15.80 13.91 3.97
N ASP A 233 16.32 13.46 2.83
CA ASP A 233 17.47 12.58 2.73
C ASP A 233 18.26 12.92 1.47
N THR A 234 19.44 13.51 1.62
CA THR A 234 20.26 13.98 0.49
C THR A 234 20.83 12.85 -0.35
N HIS A 235 20.90 11.61 0.17
CA HIS A 235 21.40 10.45 -0.56
C HIS A 235 20.32 9.82 -1.45
N SER A 236 19.07 9.82 -1.01
CA SER A 236 17.96 9.32 -1.82
C SER A 236 17.29 10.42 -2.67
N GLY A 237 17.57 11.69 -2.39
CA GLY A 237 16.90 12.83 -3.04
C GLY A 237 15.54 13.18 -2.44
N LEU A 238 15.16 12.59 -1.30
CA LEU A 238 13.92 12.94 -0.62
C LEU A 238 13.96 14.39 -0.14
N ASN A 239 12.88 15.15 -0.44
CA ASN A 239 12.70 16.51 0.04
C ASN A 239 11.23 16.81 0.29
N VAL A 240 10.86 16.84 1.57
CA VAL A 240 9.51 17.12 2.06
C VAL A 240 9.58 18.35 2.94
N PRO A 241 9.37 19.57 2.39
CA PRO A 241 9.58 20.81 3.10
C PRO A 241 8.53 21.12 4.16
N ASP A 242 7.35 20.53 4.06
CA ASP A 242 6.22 20.82 4.92
C ASP A 242 5.76 19.59 5.69
N ALA A 243 5.33 19.78 6.94
CA ALA A 243 4.70 18.74 7.75
C ALA A 243 3.23 18.52 7.33
N GLY A 244 2.66 17.39 7.76
CA GLY A 244 1.30 16.97 7.47
C GLY A 244 1.20 16.07 6.22
N PRO A 245 -0.01 15.87 5.68
CA PRO A 245 -0.23 15.05 4.50
C PRO A 245 0.45 15.68 3.27
N GLN A 246 1.39 14.95 2.66
CA GLN A 246 2.10 15.34 1.45
C GLN A 246 1.88 14.30 0.36
N THR A 247 1.54 14.75 -0.85
CA THR A 247 1.40 13.86 -2.00
C THR A 247 2.72 13.78 -2.74
N LEU A 248 3.34 12.60 -2.69
CA LEU A 248 4.60 12.30 -3.34
C LEU A 248 4.33 11.86 -4.78
N ASP A 249 5.00 12.45 -5.74
CA ASP A 249 5.09 11.93 -7.11
C ASP A 249 5.98 10.68 -7.17
N GLY A 250 6.09 10.05 -8.34
CA GLY A 250 6.86 8.82 -8.51
C GLY A 250 8.33 8.95 -8.06
N SER A 251 8.97 10.08 -8.35
CA SER A 251 10.37 10.31 -7.99
C SER A 251 10.54 10.50 -6.48
N GLN A 252 9.69 11.29 -5.85
CA GLN A 252 9.71 11.50 -4.40
C GLN A 252 9.29 10.24 -3.62
N ALA A 253 8.34 9.47 -4.15
CA ALA A 253 7.95 8.17 -3.61
C ALA A 253 9.13 7.18 -3.63
N LEU A 254 9.86 7.11 -4.75
CA LEU A 254 11.06 6.29 -4.86
C LEU A 254 12.15 6.76 -3.88
N ALA A 255 12.38 8.07 -3.78
CA ALA A 255 13.31 8.65 -2.82
C ALA A 255 12.92 8.31 -1.37
N TYR A 256 11.63 8.34 -1.03
CA TYR A 256 11.10 7.99 0.29
C TYR A 256 11.33 6.52 0.66
N VAL A 257 11.00 5.58 -0.22
CA VAL A 257 11.17 4.14 0.06
C VAL A 257 12.63 3.68 0.03
N ARG A 258 13.53 4.46 -0.59
CA ARG A 258 14.99 4.21 -0.62
C ARG A 258 15.75 4.89 0.52
N SER A 259 15.13 5.86 1.22
CA SER A 259 15.79 6.68 2.23
C SER A 259 16.35 5.83 3.38
N ARG A 260 17.64 6.02 3.68
CA ARG A 260 18.38 5.39 4.80
C ARG A 260 18.95 6.40 5.77
N PHE A 261 19.06 7.65 5.33
CA PHE A 261 19.57 8.79 6.11
C PHE A 261 18.46 9.79 6.35
N TYR A 262 17.25 9.25 6.58
CA TYR A 262 16.06 10.04 6.84
C TYR A 262 16.29 10.99 8.01
N THR A 263 16.06 12.27 7.77
CA THR A 263 16.29 13.33 8.74
C THR A 263 15.03 14.20 8.81
N GLU A 264 14.50 14.37 10.01
CA GLU A 264 13.40 15.29 10.29
C GLU A 264 13.91 16.66 10.70
N VAL A 265 13.12 17.70 10.43
CA VAL A 265 13.38 19.05 10.91
C VAL A 265 12.41 19.37 12.05
N VAL A 266 12.88 19.16 13.28
CA VAL A 266 12.09 19.39 14.51
C VAL A 266 12.54 20.68 15.16
N ASP A 267 11.63 21.65 15.33
CA ASP A 267 11.93 22.99 15.89
C ASP A 267 13.14 23.68 15.19
N GLY A 268 13.23 23.54 13.86
CA GLY A 268 14.31 24.11 13.05
C GLY A 268 15.68 23.40 13.21
N ARG A 269 15.71 22.22 13.82
CA ARG A 269 16.92 21.42 13.98
C ARG A 269 16.82 20.13 13.20
N ASN A 270 17.91 19.72 12.54
CA ASN A 270 18.01 18.46 11.85
C ASN A 270 18.16 17.33 12.88
N VAL A 271 17.22 16.40 12.88
CA VAL A 271 17.19 15.22 13.76
C VAL A 271 17.25 13.97 12.89
N PRO A 272 18.42 13.35 12.70
CA PRO A 272 18.51 12.09 11.98
C PRO A 272 17.73 10.99 12.71
N GLU A 273 16.98 10.18 11.99
CA GLU A 273 16.22 9.04 12.55
C GLU A 273 17.16 8.01 13.21
N GLY A 274 18.37 7.83 12.67
CA GLY A 274 19.38 6.95 13.24
C GLY A 274 19.12 5.44 13.13
N THR A 275 17.96 5.04 12.61
CA THR A 275 17.58 3.62 12.47
C THR A 275 18.04 2.99 11.15
N GLY A 276 18.48 3.81 10.18
CA GLY A 276 19.07 3.38 8.92
C GLY A 276 18.15 2.41 8.15
N ASP A 277 18.57 1.16 8.02
CA ASP A 277 17.83 0.15 7.26
C ASP A 277 16.49 -0.22 7.89
N ILE A 278 16.37 -0.20 9.22
CA ILE A 278 15.11 -0.50 9.92
C ILE A 278 14.06 0.56 9.60
N GLY A 279 14.42 1.84 9.65
CA GLY A 279 13.51 2.93 9.29
C GLY A 279 13.08 2.86 7.82
N ARG A 280 13.98 2.48 6.91
CA ARG A 280 13.64 2.24 5.51
C ARG A 280 12.58 1.15 5.36
N VAL A 281 12.72 0.03 6.06
CA VAL A 281 11.73 -1.07 6.03
C VAL A 281 10.35 -0.58 6.49
N VAL A 282 10.27 0.21 7.55
CA VAL A 282 9.01 0.79 8.02
C VAL A 282 8.39 1.69 6.96
N ARG A 283 9.18 2.57 6.33
CA ARG A 283 8.70 3.45 5.24
C ARG A 283 8.21 2.65 4.03
N GLN A 284 8.90 1.58 3.65
CA GLN A 284 8.47 0.69 2.57
C GLN A 284 7.11 0.05 2.86
N GLN A 285 6.89 -0.43 4.08
CA GLN A 285 5.62 -1.03 4.50
C GLN A 285 4.49 0.01 4.52
N GLN A 286 4.74 1.18 5.09
CA GLN A 286 3.77 2.30 5.11
C GLN A 286 3.40 2.73 3.68
N PHE A 287 4.40 2.86 2.82
CA PHE A 287 4.19 3.24 1.43
C PHE A 287 3.37 2.19 0.67
N LEU A 288 3.71 0.90 0.82
CA LEU A 288 2.97 -0.18 0.16
C LEU A 288 1.50 -0.22 0.63
N SER A 289 1.24 -0.05 1.93
CA SER A 289 -0.13 0.07 2.44
C SER A 289 -0.88 1.24 1.81
N ALA A 290 -0.23 2.40 1.67
CA ALA A 290 -0.83 3.57 1.02
C ALA A 290 -1.12 3.33 -0.48
N VAL A 291 -0.21 2.68 -1.20
CA VAL A 291 -0.41 2.28 -2.62
C VAL A 291 -1.58 1.32 -2.75
N MET A 292 -1.65 0.29 -1.90
CA MET A 292 -2.76 -0.68 -1.91
C MET A 292 -4.11 0.00 -1.67
N ALA A 293 -4.17 0.94 -0.73
CA ALA A 293 -5.35 1.74 -0.46
C ALA A 293 -5.73 2.59 -1.69
N ALA A 294 -4.78 3.30 -2.28
CA ALA A 294 -5.00 4.16 -3.44
C ALA A 294 -5.52 3.38 -4.66
N ILE A 295 -4.90 2.24 -4.99
CA ILE A 295 -5.38 1.33 -6.06
C ILE A 295 -6.78 0.80 -5.71
N GLY A 296 -7.02 0.46 -4.45
CA GLY A 296 -8.32 -0.02 -3.97
C GLY A 296 -9.44 0.99 -4.12
N GLU A 297 -9.15 2.27 -4.00
CA GLU A 297 -10.10 3.39 -4.11
C GLU A 297 -10.27 3.92 -5.53
N GLU A 298 -9.31 3.68 -6.42
CA GLU A 298 -9.35 4.18 -7.80
C GLU A 298 -10.57 3.60 -8.56
N ARG A 299 -11.34 4.50 -9.19
CA ARG A 299 -12.56 4.19 -9.96
C ARG A 299 -12.47 4.65 -11.41
N ASN A 300 -11.47 5.48 -11.73
CA ASN A 300 -11.29 5.99 -13.08
C ASN A 300 -10.70 4.89 -13.98
N PRO A 301 -11.43 4.41 -14.99
CA PRO A 301 -10.93 3.35 -15.85
C PRO A 301 -9.69 3.75 -16.67
N ILE A 302 -9.52 5.05 -16.93
CA ILE A 302 -8.34 5.56 -17.64
C ILE A 302 -7.11 5.53 -16.73
N ALA A 303 -7.26 5.90 -15.44
CA ALA A 303 -6.19 5.79 -14.46
C ALA A 303 -5.78 4.33 -14.25
N LEU A 304 -6.76 3.43 -14.06
CA LEU A 304 -6.49 1.99 -13.96
C LEU A 304 -5.79 1.41 -15.19
N ALA A 305 -6.13 1.91 -16.38
CA ALA A 305 -5.47 1.52 -17.62
C ALA A 305 -3.99 1.97 -17.66
N ARG A 306 -3.71 3.19 -17.26
CA ARG A 306 -2.33 3.71 -17.17
C ARG A 306 -1.51 2.95 -16.13
N ILE A 307 -2.05 2.70 -14.94
CA ILE A 307 -1.40 1.89 -13.90
C ILE A 307 -1.03 0.51 -14.46
N ALA A 308 -1.97 -0.14 -15.17
CA ALA A 308 -1.72 -1.44 -15.78
C ALA A 308 -0.65 -1.38 -16.89
N ASP A 309 -0.58 -0.28 -17.66
CA ASP A 309 0.44 -0.08 -18.68
C ASP A 309 1.83 0.10 -18.06
N GLU A 310 1.96 0.94 -17.03
CA GLU A 310 3.22 1.18 -16.32
C GLU A 310 3.72 -0.10 -15.63
N LEU A 311 2.85 -0.81 -14.93
CA LEU A 311 3.22 -2.07 -14.30
C LEU A 311 3.62 -3.14 -15.31
N ALA A 312 2.90 -3.26 -16.44
CA ALA A 312 3.22 -4.27 -17.45
C ALA A 312 4.57 -4.03 -18.14
N ALA A 313 5.09 -2.79 -18.13
CA ALA A 313 6.35 -2.42 -18.78
C ALA A 313 7.59 -2.92 -18.02
N GLY A 314 7.57 -2.95 -16.68
CA GLY A 314 8.72 -3.35 -15.85
C GLY A 314 8.36 -4.26 -14.67
N MET A 315 7.25 -5.00 -14.80
CA MET A 315 6.91 -6.08 -13.88
C MET A 315 7.31 -7.42 -14.48
N ARG A 316 7.86 -8.29 -13.61
CA ARG A 316 8.09 -9.72 -13.90
C ARG A 316 7.31 -10.55 -12.91
N ILE A 317 6.60 -11.57 -13.38
CA ILE A 317 5.80 -12.46 -12.54
C ILE A 317 6.18 -13.92 -12.79
N ASP A 318 5.84 -14.81 -11.85
CA ASP A 318 5.94 -16.24 -12.13
C ASP A 318 4.94 -16.66 -13.22
N SER A 319 5.31 -17.71 -13.99
CA SER A 319 4.48 -18.24 -15.07
C SER A 319 3.18 -18.91 -14.60
N ASP A 320 3.11 -19.29 -13.32
CA ASP A 320 1.98 -20.00 -12.74
C ASP A 320 0.89 -19.04 -12.26
N LEU A 321 1.22 -17.75 -12.06
CA LEU A 321 0.25 -16.72 -11.72
C LEU A 321 -0.70 -16.44 -12.90
N GLY A 322 -1.91 -16.95 -12.82
CA GLY A 322 -2.92 -16.76 -13.86
C GLY A 322 -3.61 -15.40 -13.83
N PHE A 323 -4.14 -14.94 -14.99
CA PHE A 323 -4.88 -13.67 -15.08
C PHE A 323 -6.03 -13.55 -14.07
N LEU A 324 -6.85 -14.59 -13.92
CA LEU A 324 -7.95 -14.58 -12.96
C LEU A 324 -7.48 -14.54 -11.51
N GLU A 325 -6.34 -15.16 -11.25
CA GLU A 325 -5.71 -15.15 -9.93
C GLU A 325 -5.16 -13.76 -9.60
N ALA A 326 -4.46 -13.12 -10.54
CA ALA A 326 -4.02 -11.73 -10.40
C ALA A 326 -5.21 -10.77 -10.16
N VAL A 327 -6.31 -10.94 -10.88
CA VAL A 327 -7.55 -10.17 -10.65
C VAL A 327 -8.14 -10.45 -9.26
N ASN A 328 -8.12 -11.70 -8.80
CA ASN A 328 -8.58 -12.06 -7.46
C ASN A 328 -7.67 -11.50 -6.37
N LEU A 329 -6.34 -11.50 -6.59
CA LEU A 329 -5.38 -10.86 -5.71
C LEU A 329 -5.71 -9.36 -5.55
N LEU A 330 -5.85 -8.63 -6.64
CA LEU A 330 -6.23 -7.20 -6.62
C LEU A 330 -7.56 -6.96 -5.89
N ARG A 331 -8.54 -7.85 -6.07
CA ARG A 331 -9.83 -7.76 -5.35
C ARG A 331 -9.67 -7.99 -3.85
N ARG A 332 -8.84 -8.97 -3.46
CA ARG A 332 -8.56 -9.26 -2.05
C ARG A 332 -7.75 -8.14 -1.39
N MET A 333 -6.83 -7.53 -2.11
CA MET A 333 -6.04 -6.39 -1.61
C MET A 333 -6.90 -5.15 -1.32
N ARG A 334 -8.07 -5.05 -1.94
CA ARG A 334 -8.96 -3.89 -1.75
C ARG A 334 -9.50 -3.83 -0.33
N GLY A 335 -9.16 -2.75 0.39
CA GLY A 335 -9.58 -2.52 1.76
C GLY A 335 -8.84 -3.35 2.81
N LEU A 336 -7.73 -4.03 2.42
CA LEU A 336 -6.80 -4.63 3.37
C LEU A 336 -5.80 -3.57 3.84
N ASP A 337 -5.54 -3.59 5.14
CA ASP A 337 -4.42 -2.89 5.76
C ASP A 337 -3.48 -3.98 6.32
N PRO A 338 -2.46 -4.37 5.53
CA PRO A 338 -1.60 -5.48 5.91
C PRO A 338 -0.83 -5.17 7.19
N ALA A 339 -0.96 -6.02 8.20
CA ALA A 339 -0.18 -5.89 9.42
C ALA A 339 1.32 -5.99 9.09
N PRO A 340 2.11 -4.94 9.38
CA PRO A 340 3.54 -4.95 9.11
C PRO A 340 4.28 -5.83 10.13
N ASN A 341 5.12 -6.73 9.65
CA ASN A 341 6.01 -7.51 10.47
C ASN A 341 7.46 -7.28 10.04
N SER A 342 8.32 -7.10 11.02
CA SER A 342 9.77 -7.02 10.82
C SER A 342 10.43 -8.22 11.47
N MET A 343 11.41 -8.79 10.81
CA MET A 343 12.15 -9.93 11.31
C MET A 343 13.07 -9.51 12.46
N PRO A 344 12.97 -10.10 13.64
CA PRO A 344 13.89 -9.81 14.74
C PRO A 344 15.32 -10.17 14.35
N THR A 345 16.19 -9.16 14.30
CA THR A 345 17.59 -9.31 13.91
C THR A 345 18.55 -8.60 14.85
N SER A 346 19.78 -9.03 14.87
CA SER A 346 20.89 -8.38 15.58
C SER A 346 22.06 -8.16 14.67
N ASN A 347 22.82 -7.09 14.93
CA ASN A 347 24.03 -6.78 14.20
C ASN A 347 25.11 -7.83 14.49
N PHE A 348 25.81 -8.26 13.45
CA PHE A 348 26.92 -9.21 13.52
C PHE A 348 28.01 -8.78 12.54
N THR A 349 29.26 -8.90 12.97
CA THR A 349 30.42 -8.69 12.07
C THR A 349 31.04 -10.05 11.76
N THR A 350 31.16 -10.38 10.47
CA THR A 350 31.80 -11.63 10.03
C THR A 350 33.28 -11.63 10.32
N SER A 351 33.93 -12.78 10.28
CA SER A 351 35.39 -12.90 10.42
C SER A 351 36.16 -12.11 9.34
N ALA A 352 35.52 -11.87 8.19
CA ALA A 352 36.06 -11.03 7.11
C ALA A 352 35.78 -9.53 7.30
N GLY A 353 35.21 -9.12 8.44
CA GLY A 353 34.91 -7.71 8.75
C GLY A 353 33.64 -7.14 8.13
N ALA A 354 32.81 -7.95 7.48
CA ALA A 354 31.55 -7.48 6.89
C ALA A 354 30.46 -7.34 7.99
N ALA A 355 29.82 -6.16 8.05
CA ALA A 355 28.65 -5.95 8.89
C ALA A 355 27.42 -6.61 8.24
N VAL A 356 26.73 -7.47 8.99
CA VAL A 356 25.57 -8.25 8.53
C VAL A 356 24.54 -8.38 9.65
N LEU A 357 23.38 -8.92 9.34
CA LEU A 357 22.31 -9.20 10.31
C LEU A 357 22.17 -10.70 10.54
N ARG A 358 21.86 -11.08 11.78
CA ARG A 358 21.48 -12.44 12.18
C ARG A 358 20.09 -12.44 12.81
N LEU A 359 19.36 -13.52 12.62
CA LEU A 359 18.07 -13.74 13.26
C LEU A 359 18.24 -13.86 14.78
N VAL A 360 17.27 -13.28 15.51
CA VAL A 360 17.17 -13.40 16.96
C VAL A 360 16.05 -14.39 17.30
N GLN A 361 16.43 -15.51 17.90
CA GLN A 361 15.51 -16.55 18.32
C GLN A 361 15.02 -16.33 19.76
N PRO A 362 13.79 -16.76 20.14
CA PRO A 362 12.77 -17.46 19.32
C PRO A 362 11.87 -16.51 18.52
N GLY A 363 12.01 -15.20 18.67
CA GLY A 363 11.11 -14.22 18.03
C GLY A 363 11.06 -14.30 16.52
N ALA A 364 12.18 -14.68 15.85
CA ALA A 364 12.19 -14.89 14.42
C ALA A 364 11.30 -16.07 14.01
N ASP A 365 11.30 -17.18 14.77
CA ASP A 365 10.46 -18.36 14.50
C ASP A 365 8.98 -18.03 14.67
N GLU A 366 8.62 -17.25 15.70
CA GLU A 366 7.25 -16.81 15.94
C GLU A 366 6.71 -15.98 14.76
N ILE A 367 7.53 -15.10 14.20
CA ILE A 367 7.15 -14.32 13.01
C ILE A 367 7.05 -15.20 11.78
N LEU A 368 8.06 -16.05 11.52
CA LEU A 368 8.09 -16.93 10.34
C LEU A 368 6.92 -17.92 10.34
N ALA A 369 6.50 -18.42 11.50
CA ALA A 369 5.34 -19.30 11.63
C ALA A 369 4.05 -18.65 11.13
N GLN A 370 3.89 -17.32 11.27
CA GLN A 370 2.75 -16.58 10.74
C GLN A 370 2.72 -16.57 9.20
N PHE A 371 3.85 -16.90 8.55
CA PHE A 371 4.00 -16.97 7.10
C PHE A 371 4.11 -18.42 6.59
N GLY A 372 3.79 -19.40 7.45
CA GLY A 372 3.69 -20.80 7.07
C GLY A 372 4.97 -21.63 7.28
N SER A 373 6.00 -21.07 7.96
CA SER A 373 7.17 -21.87 8.37
C SER A 373 6.74 -22.90 9.42
N SER A 374 7.19 -24.14 9.23
CA SER A 374 6.98 -25.26 10.16
C SER A 374 8.06 -25.31 11.24
N GLY A 375 9.09 -24.48 11.14
CA GLY A 375 10.27 -24.51 12.00
C GLY A 375 11.33 -25.55 11.62
N SER A 376 11.14 -26.27 10.51
CA SER A 376 12.11 -27.26 10.01
C SER A 376 13.21 -26.56 9.22
N ARG A 377 14.17 -25.94 9.92
CA ARG A 377 15.31 -25.27 9.26
C ARG A 377 16.53 -26.20 9.17
N ILE A 378 17.27 -26.03 8.09
CA ILE A 378 18.62 -26.57 7.97
C ILE A 378 19.54 -25.64 8.75
N GLU A 379 20.08 -26.08 9.92
CA GLU A 379 21.08 -25.35 10.70
C GLU A 379 22.42 -25.19 9.96
#